data_f72f00b9808cd0ae2c441bd73f8a8d0f
#
_entry.id   f72f00b9808cd0ae2c441bd73f8a8d0f
#
_cell.length_a   1.000
_cell.length_b   1.000
_cell.length_c   1.000
_cell.angle_alpha   90.00
_cell.angle_beta   90.00
_cell.angle_gamma   90.00
#
_symmetry.space_group_name_H-M   'P 1'
#
loop_
_entity.id
_entity.type
_entity.pdbx_description
1 polymer ?
#
loop_
_entity_poly.entity_id
_entity_poly.type
_entity_poly.pdbx_seq_one_letter_code
_entity_poly.pdbx_strand_id
1 'polypeptide(L)'
;MSRILVVDDDETIRDTLYELLSEEHDCQTAQTAEQALARLEVDSYDLVLTDISMPGLSGLELLGHVRQKYPDTPVIIISGISDEEHAQGLIRLGAFEFLLKPFRLEVVEKSVKRALDRRRHLLQTPRGANETSDEATEWKIIRDQ
;
A
#
# COMPACT_ATOMS: atom_id res chain seq x y z
N MET A 1 17.30 1.99 2.13
CA MET A 1 16.46 0.85 2.47
C MET A 1 15.08 1.35 2.84
N SER A 2 14.07 0.76 2.23
CA SER A 2 12.70 1.21 2.49
C SER A 2 12.09 0.46 3.65
N ARG A 3 11.14 1.09 4.32
CA ARG A 3 10.45 0.46 5.43
C ARG A 3 9.04 0.04 4.99
N ILE A 4 8.74 -1.23 5.12
CA ILE A 4 7.49 -1.80 4.65
C ILE A 4 6.72 -2.40 5.82
N LEU A 5 5.42 -2.14 5.87
CA LEU A 5 4.56 -2.71 6.89
C LEU A 5 3.68 -3.77 6.23
N VAL A 6 3.77 -5.00 6.72
CA VAL A 6 2.98 -6.12 6.21
C VAL A 6 1.88 -6.40 7.23
N VAL A 7 0.63 -6.39 6.80
CA VAL A 7 -0.52 -6.59 7.67
C VAL A 7 -1.32 -7.79 7.18
N ASP A 8 -1.34 -8.84 7.96
CA ASP A 8 -2.10 -10.04 7.60
C ASP A 8 -2.35 -10.83 8.88
N ASP A 9 -3.56 -11.33 9.08
CA ASP A 9 -3.87 -12.11 10.27
C ASP A 9 -3.40 -13.56 10.13
N ASP A 10 -3.01 -14.00 8.94
CA ASP A 10 -2.51 -15.34 8.72
C ASP A 10 -1.00 -15.34 8.97
N GLU A 11 -0.57 -16.05 9.99
CA GLU A 11 0.82 -16.05 10.39
C GLU A 11 1.74 -16.58 9.27
N THR A 12 1.33 -17.61 8.55
CA THR A 12 2.13 -18.17 7.49
C THR A 12 2.39 -17.17 6.38
N ILE A 13 1.35 -16.45 5.97
CA ILE A 13 1.49 -15.45 4.93
C ILE A 13 2.35 -14.30 5.43
N ARG A 14 2.11 -13.88 6.66
CA ARG A 14 2.87 -12.77 7.26
C ARG A 14 4.36 -13.12 7.32
N ASP A 15 4.68 -14.34 7.76
CA ASP A 15 6.06 -14.76 7.87
C ASP A 15 6.71 -14.92 6.50
N THR A 16 5.98 -15.43 5.52
CA THR A 16 6.51 -15.58 4.17
C THR A 16 6.87 -14.23 3.58
N LEU A 17 5.97 -13.26 3.73
CA LEU A 17 6.22 -11.94 3.19
C LEU A 17 7.35 -11.24 3.94
N TYR A 18 7.40 -11.45 5.26
CA TYR A 18 8.47 -10.86 6.06
C TYR A 18 9.83 -11.39 5.58
N GLU A 19 9.95 -12.69 5.39
CA GLU A 19 11.23 -13.25 4.95
C GLU A 19 11.60 -12.75 3.57
N LEU A 20 10.64 -12.71 2.67
CA LEU A 20 10.91 -12.26 1.32
C LEU A 20 11.38 -10.82 1.29
N LEU A 21 10.67 -9.95 1.97
CA LEU A 21 10.93 -8.53 1.87
C LEU A 21 12.07 -8.05 2.76
N SER A 22 12.38 -8.78 3.80
CA SER A 22 13.45 -8.37 4.70
C SER A 22 14.82 -8.49 4.10
N GLU A 23 14.95 -9.17 2.96
CA GLU A 23 16.25 -9.28 2.31
C GLU A 23 16.75 -7.94 1.80
N GLU A 24 15.84 -7.07 1.37
CA GLU A 24 16.23 -5.79 0.81
C GLU A 24 15.61 -4.59 1.52
N HIS A 25 14.70 -4.82 2.44
CA HIS A 25 13.97 -3.72 3.07
C HIS A 25 13.84 -3.94 4.57
N ASP A 26 13.50 -2.88 5.28
CA ASP A 26 13.21 -2.96 6.70
C ASP A 26 11.73 -3.32 6.79
N CYS A 27 11.41 -4.58 7.03
CA CYS A 27 10.04 -5.05 7.03
C CYS A 27 9.55 -5.25 8.45
N GLN A 28 8.38 -4.73 8.74
CA GLN A 28 7.72 -4.92 10.02
C GLN A 28 6.34 -5.49 9.78
N THR A 29 5.76 -6.12 10.76
CA THR A 29 4.49 -6.83 10.58
C THR A 29 3.45 -6.39 11.59
N ALA A 30 2.18 -6.59 11.24
CA ALA A 30 1.05 -6.38 12.14
C ALA A 30 0.04 -7.48 11.85
N GLN A 31 -0.66 -7.92 12.88
CA GLN A 31 -1.66 -8.97 12.72
C GLN A 31 -3.03 -8.42 12.44
N THR A 32 -3.27 -7.17 12.76
CA THR A 32 -4.58 -6.54 12.60
C THR A 32 -4.40 -5.14 12.07
N ALA A 33 -5.48 -4.57 11.55
CA ALA A 33 -5.46 -3.19 11.09
C ALA A 33 -5.22 -2.24 12.24
N GLU A 34 -5.73 -2.56 13.42
CA GLU A 34 -5.53 -1.72 14.60
C GLU A 34 -4.06 -1.66 14.98
N GLN A 35 -3.36 -2.80 14.92
CA GLN A 35 -1.93 -2.80 15.20
C GLN A 35 -1.19 -2.02 14.12
N ALA A 36 -1.63 -2.13 12.87
CA ALA A 36 -1.01 -1.40 11.77
C ALA A 36 -1.13 0.10 11.98
N LEU A 37 -2.31 0.55 12.39
CA LEU A 37 -2.53 1.96 12.63
C LEU A 37 -1.65 2.47 13.76
N ALA A 38 -1.47 1.68 14.81
CA ALA A 38 -0.62 2.07 15.91
C ALA A 38 0.83 2.19 15.47
N ARG A 39 1.30 1.29 14.59
CA ARG A 39 2.66 1.38 14.09
C ARG A 39 2.84 2.58 13.19
N LEU A 40 1.84 2.90 12.39
CA LEU A 40 1.91 4.04 11.49
C LEU A 40 1.96 5.37 12.25
N GLU A 41 1.47 5.41 13.48
CA GLU A 41 1.54 6.62 14.25
C GLU A 41 2.93 6.83 14.85
N VAL A 42 3.68 5.77 15.02
CA VAL A 42 4.99 5.84 15.65
C VAL A 42 6.12 5.96 14.65
N ASP A 43 6.00 5.26 13.53
CA ASP A 43 7.05 5.21 12.53
C ASP A 43 6.53 5.58 11.15
N SER A 44 7.42 6.02 10.27
CA SER A 44 7.06 6.29 8.89
C SER A 44 7.29 5.05 8.07
N TYR A 45 6.38 4.77 7.16
CA TYR A 45 6.52 3.62 6.28
C TYR A 45 6.47 4.06 4.82
N ASP A 46 7.21 3.34 3.99
CA ASP A 46 7.26 3.64 2.57
C ASP A 46 6.22 2.86 1.78
N LEU A 47 5.65 1.83 2.38
CA LEU A 47 4.68 0.99 1.72
C LEU A 47 3.91 0.19 2.76
N VAL A 48 2.61 0.01 2.55
CA VAL A 48 1.79 -0.88 3.36
C VAL A 48 1.27 -1.98 2.45
N LEU A 49 1.44 -3.23 2.88
CA LEU A 49 0.99 -4.37 2.15
C LEU A 49 -0.02 -5.05 3.07
N THR A 50 -1.28 -5.09 2.74
CA THR A 50 -2.30 -5.56 3.67
C THR A 50 -3.30 -6.53 3.05
N ASP A 51 -3.72 -7.50 3.84
CA ASP A 51 -4.83 -8.34 3.51
C ASP A 51 -6.09 -7.49 3.63
N ILE A 52 -7.13 -7.80 2.89
CA ILE A 52 -8.34 -7.03 2.96
C ILE A 52 -9.30 -7.59 4.00
N SER A 53 -9.29 -8.89 4.23
CA SER A 53 -10.24 -9.52 5.13
C SER A 53 -9.56 -9.87 6.43
N MET A 54 -9.83 -9.13 7.48
CA MET A 54 -9.22 -9.35 8.77
C MET A 54 -10.26 -9.11 9.85
N PRO A 55 -10.11 -9.73 11.02
CA PRO A 55 -11.03 -9.46 12.13
C PRO A 55 -10.88 -8.02 12.59
N GLY A 56 -11.94 -7.42 13.01
CA GLY A 56 -11.93 -6.02 13.47
C GLY A 56 -11.97 -5.09 12.27
N LEU A 57 -11.10 -4.11 12.24
CA LEU A 57 -11.06 -3.21 11.11
C LEU A 57 -10.54 -3.97 9.89
N SER A 58 -11.13 -3.73 8.76
CA SER A 58 -10.75 -4.44 7.55
C SER A 58 -9.58 -3.75 6.86
N GLY A 59 -8.98 -4.42 5.90
CA GLY A 59 -7.95 -3.81 5.08
C GLY A 59 -8.47 -2.64 4.28
N LEU A 60 -9.77 -2.63 3.96
CA LEU A 60 -10.38 -1.54 3.24
C LEU A 60 -10.41 -0.29 4.11
N GLU A 61 -10.75 -0.44 5.39
CA GLU A 61 -10.75 0.68 6.32
C GLU A 61 -9.33 1.17 6.54
N LEU A 62 -8.38 0.26 6.60
CA LEU A 62 -6.98 0.62 6.74
C LEU A 62 -6.53 1.42 5.51
N LEU A 63 -6.93 0.99 4.31
CA LEU A 63 -6.58 1.69 3.09
C LEU A 63 -7.10 3.13 3.15
N GLY A 64 -8.34 3.32 3.55
CA GLY A 64 -8.92 4.65 3.64
C GLY A 64 -8.15 5.54 4.59
N HIS A 65 -7.76 4.99 5.72
CA HIS A 65 -7.04 5.75 6.73
C HIS A 65 -5.65 6.17 6.21
N VAL A 66 -4.95 5.25 5.57
CA VAL A 66 -3.62 5.55 5.04
C VAL A 66 -3.72 6.58 3.92
N ARG A 67 -4.72 6.45 3.04
CA ARG A 67 -4.86 7.41 1.95
C ARG A 67 -5.15 8.82 2.47
N GLN A 68 -5.89 8.90 3.55
CA GLN A 68 -6.23 10.21 4.09
C GLN A 68 -5.07 10.82 4.88
N LYS A 69 -4.41 10.03 5.71
CA LYS A 69 -3.41 10.55 6.61
C LYS A 69 -1.98 10.47 6.07
N TYR A 70 -1.69 9.49 5.24
CA TYR A 70 -0.34 9.31 4.70
C TYR A 70 -0.42 9.16 3.19
N PRO A 71 -0.83 10.21 2.47
CA PRO A 71 -1.15 10.09 1.04
C PRO A 71 0.01 9.68 0.14
N ASP A 72 1.24 9.85 0.60
CA ASP A 72 2.38 9.45 -0.21
C ASP A 72 2.79 7.99 0.03
N THR A 73 2.13 7.29 0.94
CA THR A 73 2.43 5.91 1.25
C THR A 73 1.52 5.00 0.44
N PRO A 74 2.02 4.30 -0.55
CA PRO A 74 1.17 3.41 -1.35
C PRO A 74 0.73 2.22 -0.54
N VAL A 75 -0.43 1.68 -0.89
CA VAL A 75 -1.00 0.52 -0.24
C VAL A 75 -1.24 -0.55 -1.30
N ILE A 76 -0.69 -1.74 -1.10
CA ILE A 76 -0.96 -2.88 -1.95
C ILE A 76 -1.89 -3.80 -1.17
N ILE A 77 -3.00 -4.18 -1.79
CA ILE A 77 -3.98 -5.06 -1.17
C ILE A 77 -3.76 -6.48 -1.65
N ILE A 78 -3.75 -7.45 -0.74
CA ILE A 78 -3.67 -8.84 -1.10
C ILE A 78 -4.96 -9.48 -0.63
N SER A 79 -5.64 -10.23 -1.48
CA SER A 79 -6.93 -10.80 -1.15
C SER A 79 -7.17 -12.12 -1.85
N GLY A 80 -7.95 -12.98 -1.25
CA GLY A 80 -8.38 -14.22 -1.87
C GLY A 80 -9.60 -14.06 -2.76
N ILE A 81 -10.18 -12.87 -2.81
CA ILE A 81 -11.37 -12.62 -3.62
C ILE A 81 -10.94 -12.29 -5.04
N SER A 82 -11.40 -13.07 -6.01
CA SER A 82 -10.97 -12.90 -7.39
C SER A 82 -11.99 -12.19 -8.25
N ASP A 83 -12.69 -11.25 -7.72
CA ASP A 83 -13.70 -10.53 -8.45
C ASP A 83 -13.07 -9.28 -9.04
N GLU A 84 -13.09 -9.16 -10.35
CA GLU A 84 -12.49 -8.04 -11.03
C GLU A 84 -13.15 -6.72 -10.64
N GLU A 85 -14.45 -6.73 -10.44
CA GLU A 85 -15.15 -5.54 -10.04
C GLU A 85 -14.70 -5.09 -8.67
N HIS A 86 -14.45 -6.04 -7.76
CA HIS A 86 -13.97 -5.76 -6.43
C HIS A 86 -12.57 -5.14 -6.51
N ALA A 87 -11.70 -5.71 -7.36
CA ALA A 87 -10.34 -5.20 -7.51
C ALA A 87 -10.37 -3.78 -8.06
N GLN A 88 -11.22 -3.51 -9.05
CA GLN A 88 -11.32 -2.17 -9.60
C GLN A 88 -11.81 -1.18 -8.56
N GLY A 89 -12.72 -1.60 -7.70
CA GLY A 89 -13.20 -0.75 -6.63
C GLY A 89 -12.09 -0.36 -5.67
N LEU A 90 -11.21 -1.30 -5.35
CA LEU A 90 -10.10 -1.01 -4.44
C LEU A 90 -9.12 -0.02 -5.07
N ILE A 91 -8.87 -0.16 -6.36
CA ILE A 91 -7.98 0.78 -7.04
C ILE A 91 -8.61 2.17 -7.06
N ARG A 92 -9.94 2.26 -7.28
CA ARG A 92 -10.60 3.55 -7.25
C ARG A 92 -10.55 4.18 -5.87
N LEU A 93 -10.50 3.37 -4.82
CA LEU A 93 -10.40 3.88 -3.47
C LEU A 93 -8.96 4.25 -3.09
N GLY A 94 -8.03 4.05 -4.01
CA GLY A 94 -6.67 4.52 -3.80
C GLY A 94 -5.62 3.46 -3.56
N ALA A 95 -5.97 2.18 -3.69
CA ALA A 95 -4.97 1.14 -3.59
C ALA A 95 -4.01 1.26 -4.77
N PHE A 96 -2.73 1.05 -4.53
CA PHE A 96 -1.76 1.11 -5.60
C PHE A 96 -1.93 -0.11 -6.50
N GLU A 97 -2.14 -1.25 -5.90
CA GLU A 97 -2.29 -2.48 -6.66
C GLU A 97 -3.05 -3.51 -5.86
N PHE A 98 -3.63 -4.49 -6.53
CA PHE A 98 -4.38 -5.55 -5.91
C PHE A 98 -3.74 -6.86 -6.35
N LEU A 99 -3.35 -7.71 -5.39
CA LEU A 99 -2.75 -8.99 -5.68
C LEU A 99 -3.65 -10.10 -5.17
N LEU A 100 -3.81 -11.15 -5.98
CA LEU A 100 -4.70 -12.22 -5.64
C LEU A 100 -3.98 -13.34 -4.94
N LYS A 101 -4.58 -13.92 -3.91
CA LYS A 101 -4.06 -15.11 -3.25
C LYS A 101 -4.59 -16.34 -3.99
N PRO A 102 -3.79 -17.37 -4.14
CA PRO A 102 -2.39 -17.46 -3.75
C PRO A 102 -1.52 -16.67 -4.72
N PHE A 103 -0.48 -16.04 -4.20
CA PHE A 103 0.36 -15.20 -5.03
C PHE A 103 1.71 -15.85 -5.27
N ARG A 104 2.39 -15.42 -6.30
CA ARG A 104 3.75 -15.86 -6.57
C ARG A 104 4.67 -14.80 -5.98
N LEU A 105 5.77 -15.25 -5.41
CA LEU A 105 6.68 -14.30 -4.76
C LEU A 105 7.26 -13.29 -5.72
N GLU A 106 7.54 -13.68 -6.96
CA GLU A 106 8.06 -12.73 -7.94
C GLU A 106 7.04 -11.65 -8.27
N VAL A 107 5.75 -11.97 -8.21
CA VAL A 107 4.71 -10.98 -8.48
C VAL A 107 4.68 -9.97 -7.36
N VAL A 108 4.81 -10.44 -6.11
CA VAL A 108 4.85 -9.55 -4.95
C VAL A 108 6.07 -8.64 -5.04
N GLU A 109 7.24 -9.20 -5.36
CA GLU A 109 8.46 -8.41 -5.45
C GLU A 109 8.35 -7.32 -6.49
N LYS A 110 7.78 -7.63 -7.66
CA LYS A 110 7.64 -6.65 -8.69
C LYS A 110 6.66 -5.54 -8.31
N SER A 111 5.57 -5.91 -7.65
CA SER A 111 4.58 -4.95 -7.21
C SER A 111 5.18 -4.01 -6.17
N VAL A 112 5.93 -4.56 -5.23
CA VAL A 112 6.58 -3.79 -4.19
C VAL A 112 7.57 -2.81 -4.81
N LYS A 113 8.35 -3.28 -5.79
CA LYS A 113 9.32 -2.41 -6.44
C LYS A 113 8.64 -1.26 -7.15
N ARG A 114 7.55 -1.53 -7.87
CA ARG A 114 6.81 -0.48 -8.57
C ARG A 114 6.25 0.54 -7.58
N ALA A 115 5.72 0.07 -6.45
CA ALA A 115 5.13 0.96 -5.47
C ALA A 115 6.19 1.85 -4.83
N LEU A 116 7.34 1.28 -4.51
CA LEU A 116 8.41 2.05 -3.91
C LEU A 116 9.01 3.04 -4.90
N ASP A 117 9.11 2.66 -6.17
CA ASP A 117 9.60 3.56 -7.19
C ASP A 117 8.64 4.73 -7.37
N ARG A 118 7.33 4.46 -7.34
CA ARG A 118 6.35 5.51 -7.47
C ARG A 118 6.44 6.48 -6.31
N ARG A 119 6.56 5.96 -5.10
CA ARG A 119 6.67 6.81 -3.92
C ARG A 119 7.91 7.68 -4.00
N ARG A 120 9.03 7.06 -4.41
CA ARG A 120 10.29 7.78 -4.51
C ARG A 120 10.17 8.92 -5.53
N HIS A 121 9.52 8.63 -6.66
CA HIS A 121 9.31 9.62 -7.69
C HIS A 121 8.45 10.77 -7.18
N LEU A 122 7.37 10.46 -6.47
CA LEU A 122 6.48 11.49 -5.93
C LEU A 122 7.23 12.39 -4.95
N LEU A 123 8.08 11.82 -4.13
CA LEU A 123 8.79 12.61 -3.14
C LEU A 123 9.89 13.46 -3.76
N GLN A 124 10.42 13.06 -4.90
CA GLN A 124 11.48 13.83 -5.55
C GLN A 124 10.96 14.94 -6.41
N THR A 125 9.70 14.90 -6.79
CA THR A 125 9.15 15.92 -7.66
C THR A 125 8.68 17.11 -6.85
N PRO A 126 9.17 18.30 -7.13
CA PRO A 126 8.75 19.47 -6.38
C PRO A 126 7.27 19.72 -6.54
N ARG A 127 6.60 19.95 -5.44
CA ARG A 127 5.18 20.12 -5.51
C ARG A 127 4.78 21.33 -6.31
N GLY A 128 5.50 22.37 -6.20
CA GLY A 128 5.17 23.54 -6.95
C GLY A 128 5.27 23.30 -8.44
N ALA A 129 6.23 22.54 -8.87
CA ALA A 129 6.40 22.27 -10.26
C ALA A 129 5.24 21.45 -10.78
N ASN A 130 4.74 20.58 -9.97
CA ASN A 130 3.65 19.79 -10.38
C ASN A 130 2.39 20.49 -10.41
N GLU A 131 2.19 21.38 -9.59
CA GLU A 131 0.96 22.02 -9.52
C GLU A 131 0.76 23.17 -10.38
N THR A 132 1.67 23.51 -11.05
CA THR A 132 1.51 24.66 -11.77
C THR A 132 0.89 24.41 -12.94
N SER A 133 0.73 24.58 -13.11
CA SER A 133 0.33 24.41 -13.80
C SER A 133 -0.60 24.32 -14.07
N ASP A 134 -0.93 24.56 -13.81
CA ASP A 134 -1.76 24.29 -13.71
C ASP A 134 -2.15 23.67 -14.28
N GLU A 135 -1.79 23.53 -14.66
CA GLU A 135 -2.10 22.58 -15.07
C GLU A 135 -2.15 21.76 -14.29
N ALA A 136 -1.37 21.95 -13.63
CA ALA A 136 -1.35 21.08 -12.71
C ALA A 136 -2.58 21.08 -12.12
N THR A 137 -3.08 22.08 -11.99
CA THR A 137 -4.28 22.12 -11.41
C THR A 137 -5.24 21.36 -12.09
N GLU A 138 -5.28 21.48 -13.31
CA GLU A 138 -6.24 20.81 -13.92
C GLU A 138 -6.01 19.44 -13.88
N TRP A 139 -4.86 19.01 -13.90
CA TRP A 139 -4.71 17.66 -13.91
C TRP A 139 -4.94 17.11 -12.59
N LYS A 140 -4.77 17.87 -11.59
CA LYS A 140 -5.04 17.42 -10.37
C LYS A 140 -6.41 17.19 -10.25
N ILE A 141 -7.17 17.91 -10.88
CA ILE A 141 -8.48 17.73 -10.85
C ILE A 141 -8.79 16.58 -11.59
N ILE A 142 -8.12 16.32 -12.59
CA ILE A 142 -8.37 15.24 -13.28
C ILE A 142 -7.93 14.11 -12.64
N ARG A 143 -6.92 14.16 -12.06
CA ARG A 143 -6.40 13.09 -11.53
C ARG A 143 -6.95 12.75 -10.34
N ASP A 144 -7.41 13.49 -9.85
CA ASP A 144 -7.93 13.13 -8.74
C ASP A 144 -9.06 12.80 -8.93
N GLN A 145 -8.76 13.01 -9.67
CA GLN A 145 -9.22 12.70 -10.02
C GLN A 145 -8.99 11.96 -10.41
#